data_4b031d2a8a69e29c0be261aae517c1a7
#
_entry.id   4b031d2a8a69e29c0be261aae517c1a7
#
_cell.length_a   1.000
_cell.length_b   1.000
_cell.length_c   1.000
_cell.angle_alpha   90.00
_cell.angle_beta   90.00
_cell.angle_gamma   90.00
#
_symmetry.space_group_name_H-M   'P 1'
#
loop_
_entity.id
_entity.type
_entity.pdbx_description
1 polymer ?
#
loop_
_entity_poly.entity_id
_entity_poly.type
_entity_poly.pdbx_seq_one_letter_code
_entity_poly.pdbx_strand_id
1 'polypeptide(L)'
;EIPLRLVGSEMCIRDRISTDDGINLLNPGDTPHDNIQFLLVLACIIKAVDVHADLLRESTAVPGNDHRLGAAEAPPAIISIFLGEQLEDVVDQLCSTGLATHTKHGDLLRTGVATLPDFVKDATDRNRTSPFAFTGNKFEFRMVGSSDSVSSPNVVLNTIVAEAFKEAADQLEQAEDFDTAVHDMIKTLLSEHRRIIFSGNGYSQEWVEEAERRGLPNLKIGIDSVDSLITDKAIRLFESFGVYTKAELESRAEIEYESYAKTINIEAKTMIDMAGKQIIPAVIRYTTNLAASLGAVQSACPEADCSTQKELLLETSDLLADMKTALAALTDAIGKAAAVVNNKERAYAYHDLVTTAMENLRRPADRLEMIVDKELWPLPSYGDLIFEV
;
A
#
# COMPACT_ATOMS: atom_id res chain seq x y z
N GLU A 1 28.35 -1.63 2.81
CA GLU A 1 26.97 -2.17 2.70
C GLU A 1 26.02 -1.11 3.21
N ILE A 2 25.22 -0.52 2.32
CA ILE A 2 24.13 0.37 2.72
C ILE A 2 23.11 -0.51 3.42
N PRO A 3 22.74 -0.24 4.69
CA PRO A 3 21.73 -1.04 5.35
C PRO A 3 20.45 -1.04 4.53
N LEU A 4 19.90 -2.21 4.22
CA LEU A 4 18.65 -2.42 3.50
C LEU A 4 17.46 -1.61 4.05
N ARG A 5 17.56 -1.08 5.27
CA ARG A 5 16.56 -0.24 5.95
C ARG A 5 16.44 1.20 5.42
N LEU A 6 17.33 1.64 4.52
CA LEU A 6 17.26 2.96 3.87
C LEU A 6 16.67 2.90 2.46
N VAL A 7 16.27 1.73 1.97
CA VAL A 7 15.70 1.54 0.64
C VAL A 7 14.19 1.40 0.77
N GLY A 8 13.48 2.50 0.72
CA GLY A 8 12.04 2.58 0.50
C GLY A 8 11.13 1.79 1.44
N SER A 9 9.94 2.30 1.68
CA SER A 9 8.90 1.65 2.48
C SER A 9 8.19 0.52 1.73
N GLU A 10 8.49 0.29 0.46
CA GLU A 10 7.83 -0.68 -0.41
C GLU A 10 8.82 -1.60 -1.13
N MET A 11 8.36 -2.82 -1.43
CA MET A 11 9.03 -3.73 -2.34
C MET A 11 8.37 -3.65 -3.71
N CYS A 12 9.16 -3.36 -4.74
CA CYS A 12 8.66 -3.25 -6.10
C CYS A 12 8.90 -4.58 -6.83
N ILE A 13 7.83 -5.32 -7.07
CA ILE A 13 7.87 -6.52 -7.92
C ILE A 13 7.88 -6.06 -9.37
N ARG A 14 8.79 -6.65 -10.18
CA ARG A 14 8.92 -6.36 -11.61
C ARG A 14 8.62 -7.61 -12.40
N ASP A 15 7.41 -7.66 -12.97
CA ASP A 15 6.94 -8.80 -13.73
C ASP A 15 7.22 -8.66 -15.22
N ARG A 16 7.79 -9.70 -15.78
CA ARG A 16 8.13 -9.81 -17.18
C ARG A 16 7.74 -11.19 -17.70
N ILE A 17 7.12 -11.23 -18.86
CA ILE A 17 6.71 -12.47 -19.52
C ILE A 17 7.54 -12.63 -20.80
N SER A 18 8.22 -13.78 -20.94
CA SER A 18 9.02 -14.08 -22.10
C SER A 18 8.76 -15.49 -22.59
N THR A 19 8.90 -15.69 -23.93
CA THR A 19 8.94 -17.02 -24.52
C THR A 19 10.25 -17.75 -24.17
N ASP A 20 10.34 -19.04 -24.46
CA ASP A 20 11.56 -19.85 -24.28
C ASP A 20 12.72 -19.31 -25.11
N ASP A 21 12.44 -18.71 -26.25
CA ASP A 21 13.43 -18.02 -27.10
C ASP A 21 13.87 -16.66 -26.56
N GLY A 22 13.33 -16.23 -25.42
CA GLY A 22 13.69 -14.99 -24.75
C GLY A 22 13.01 -13.73 -25.31
N ILE A 23 11.98 -13.89 -26.14
CA ILE A 23 11.17 -12.76 -26.63
C ILE A 23 10.30 -12.25 -25.50
N ASN A 24 10.47 -10.97 -25.15
CA ASN A 24 9.63 -10.31 -24.16
C ASN A 24 8.27 -9.95 -24.75
N LEU A 25 7.20 -10.59 -24.27
CA LEU A 25 5.82 -10.38 -24.73
C LEU A 25 5.25 -9.02 -24.29
N LEU A 26 5.90 -8.36 -23.33
CA LEU A 26 5.57 -7.01 -22.86
C LEU A 26 6.40 -5.92 -23.54
N ASN A 27 7.11 -6.24 -24.61
CA ASN A 27 7.81 -5.24 -25.42
C ASN A 27 6.85 -4.68 -26.48
N PRO A 28 6.42 -3.39 -26.37
CA PRO A 28 5.50 -2.79 -27.33
C PRO A 28 6.14 -2.58 -28.73
N GLY A 29 7.47 -2.55 -28.81
CA GLY A 29 8.17 -2.16 -30.04
C GLY A 29 8.04 -0.68 -30.36
N ASP A 30 8.43 -0.30 -31.59
CA ASP A 30 8.39 1.08 -32.06
C ASP A 30 6.97 1.52 -32.47
N THR A 31 6.11 0.56 -32.82
CA THR A 31 4.72 0.78 -33.26
C THR A 31 3.75 -0.06 -32.40
N PRO A 32 3.51 0.32 -31.12
CA PRO A 32 2.63 -0.43 -30.23
C PRO A 32 1.24 -0.71 -30.78
N HIS A 33 0.69 0.22 -31.61
CA HIS A 33 -0.63 0.10 -32.21
C HIS A 33 -0.74 -1.04 -33.24
N ASP A 34 0.37 -1.46 -33.87
CA ASP A 34 0.44 -2.56 -34.85
C ASP A 34 0.85 -3.89 -34.19
N ASN A 35 1.34 -3.87 -32.96
CA ASN A 35 1.85 -5.06 -32.29
C ASN A 35 0.71 -5.85 -31.63
N ILE A 36 0.01 -6.65 -32.42
CA ILE A 36 -1.18 -7.42 -31.98
C ILE A 36 -0.84 -8.39 -30.85
N GLN A 37 0.34 -9.04 -30.89
CA GLN A 37 0.76 -9.95 -29.81
C GLN A 37 0.90 -9.21 -28.49
N PHE A 38 1.58 -8.07 -28.49
CA PHE A 38 1.71 -7.21 -27.30
C PHE A 38 0.34 -6.74 -26.80
N LEU A 39 -0.53 -6.26 -27.69
CA LEU A 39 -1.85 -5.76 -27.34
C LEU A 39 -2.75 -6.84 -26.74
N LEU A 40 -2.70 -8.07 -27.26
CA LEU A 40 -3.43 -9.19 -26.68
C LEU A 40 -2.94 -9.54 -25.28
N VAL A 41 -1.62 -9.64 -25.09
CA VAL A 41 -1.00 -9.90 -23.79
C VAL A 41 -1.35 -8.80 -22.79
N LEU A 42 -1.27 -7.53 -23.22
CA LEU A 42 -1.66 -6.38 -22.41
C LEU A 42 -3.13 -6.45 -21.98
N ALA A 43 -4.04 -6.74 -22.92
CA ALA A 43 -5.47 -6.86 -22.65
C ALA A 43 -5.79 -8.00 -21.66
N CYS A 44 -5.13 -9.14 -21.80
CA CYS A 44 -5.27 -10.26 -20.86
C CYS A 44 -4.80 -9.88 -19.44
N ILE A 45 -3.67 -9.17 -19.30
CA ILE A 45 -3.19 -8.72 -18.00
C ILE A 45 -4.15 -7.70 -17.37
N ILE A 46 -4.67 -6.75 -18.16
CA ILE A 46 -5.65 -5.78 -17.68
C ILE A 46 -6.91 -6.47 -17.17
N LYS A 47 -7.43 -7.45 -17.92
CA LYS A 47 -8.54 -8.30 -17.48
C LYS A 47 -8.22 -9.03 -16.17
N ALA A 48 -7.10 -9.72 -16.12
CA ALA A 48 -6.69 -10.51 -14.95
C ALA A 48 -6.66 -9.64 -13.67
N VAL A 49 -6.04 -8.48 -13.75
CA VAL A 49 -5.91 -7.55 -12.62
C VAL A 49 -7.25 -6.92 -12.24
N ASP A 50 -8.12 -6.58 -13.22
CA ASP A 50 -9.43 -6.02 -12.92
C ASP A 50 -10.39 -7.03 -12.28
N VAL A 51 -10.41 -8.26 -12.80
CA VAL A 51 -11.29 -9.33 -12.29
C VAL A 51 -10.88 -9.78 -10.89
N HIS A 52 -9.57 -9.80 -10.61
CA HIS A 52 -9.00 -10.30 -9.37
C HIS A 52 -8.31 -9.23 -8.51
N ALA A 53 -8.75 -7.97 -8.63
CA ALA A 53 -8.18 -6.86 -7.85
C ALA A 53 -8.29 -7.09 -6.32
N ASP A 54 -9.38 -7.71 -5.87
CA ASP A 54 -9.60 -8.11 -4.49
C ASP A 54 -8.56 -9.14 -3.99
N LEU A 55 -8.30 -10.17 -4.78
CA LEU A 55 -7.32 -11.21 -4.47
C LEU A 55 -5.88 -10.66 -4.54
N LEU A 56 -5.60 -9.78 -5.48
CA LEU A 56 -4.29 -9.13 -5.57
C LEU A 56 -4.05 -8.18 -4.38
N ARG A 57 -5.09 -7.47 -3.90
CA ARG A 57 -5.00 -6.68 -2.67
C ARG A 57 -4.78 -7.58 -1.44
N GLU A 58 -5.46 -8.72 -1.38
CA GLU A 58 -5.28 -9.69 -0.29
C GLU A 58 -3.84 -10.17 -0.21
N SER A 59 -3.19 -10.45 -1.32
CA SER A 59 -1.79 -10.92 -1.35
C SER A 59 -0.78 -9.99 -0.66
N THR A 60 -1.21 -8.80 -0.26
CA THR A 60 -0.42 -7.79 0.48
C THR A 60 -1.08 -7.39 1.80
N ALA A 61 -1.95 -8.24 2.35
CA ALA A 61 -2.80 -7.97 3.51
C ALA A 61 -2.08 -8.14 4.85
N VAL A 62 -1.05 -7.34 5.09
CA VAL A 62 -0.32 -7.32 6.36
C VAL A 62 -0.64 -6.06 7.16
N PRO A 63 -0.63 -6.12 8.52
CA PRO A 63 -0.96 -4.97 9.37
C PRO A 63 -0.14 -3.71 9.06
N GLY A 64 1.14 -3.86 8.71
CA GLY A 64 2.00 -2.73 8.33
C GLY A 64 1.51 -1.97 7.09
N ASN A 65 0.83 -2.64 6.16
CA ASN A 65 0.22 -2.00 4.99
C ASN A 65 -1.03 -1.20 5.32
N ASP A 66 -1.75 -1.49 6.41
CA ASP A 66 -2.90 -0.70 6.84
C ASP A 66 -2.49 0.73 7.25
N HIS A 67 -1.29 0.88 7.80
CA HIS A 67 -0.73 2.20 8.14
C HIS A 67 -0.08 2.90 6.94
N ARG A 68 0.36 2.17 5.94
CA ARG A 68 1.08 2.70 4.77
C ARG A 68 0.14 3.10 3.63
N LEU A 69 -0.82 2.23 3.27
CA LEU A 69 -1.73 2.47 2.15
C LEU A 69 -2.72 3.60 2.47
N GLY A 70 -2.77 4.60 1.60
CA GLY A 70 -3.62 5.79 1.79
C GLY A 70 -3.02 6.84 2.73
N ALA A 71 -1.79 6.64 3.23
CA ALA A 71 -1.02 7.63 3.96
C ALA A 71 -0.11 8.45 3.04
N ALA A 72 0.86 9.19 3.59
CA ALA A 72 1.71 10.10 2.82
C ALA A 72 2.65 9.40 1.82
N GLU A 73 2.94 8.11 2.01
CA GLU A 73 3.96 7.39 1.23
C GLU A 73 3.40 6.46 0.15
N ALA A 74 2.12 6.10 0.23
CA ALA A 74 1.52 5.15 -0.69
C ALA A 74 0.09 5.54 -1.07
N PRO A 75 -0.34 5.23 -2.32
CA PRO A 75 -1.72 5.44 -2.73
C PRO A 75 -2.69 4.60 -1.89
N PRO A 76 -4.01 4.90 -1.93
CA PRO A 76 -5.01 4.10 -1.25
C PRO A 76 -5.01 2.65 -1.75
N ALA A 77 -5.65 1.77 -0.96
CA ALA A 77 -5.73 0.32 -1.22
C ALA A 77 -6.66 -0.03 -2.40
N ILE A 78 -6.53 0.71 -3.51
CA ILE A 78 -7.29 0.54 -4.74
C ILE A 78 -6.33 0.09 -5.83
N ILE A 79 -6.53 -1.10 -6.35
CA ILE A 79 -5.74 -1.57 -7.50
C ILE A 79 -6.17 -0.80 -8.74
N SER A 80 -5.22 -0.13 -9.38
CA SER A 80 -5.38 0.54 -10.68
C SER A 80 -4.13 0.32 -11.52
N ILE A 81 -4.28 0.40 -12.83
CA ILE A 81 -3.22 0.18 -13.81
C ILE A 81 -2.84 1.51 -14.46
N PHE A 82 -1.56 1.85 -14.39
CA PHE A 82 -0.97 2.94 -15.16
C PHE A 82 -0.32 2.40 -16.44
N LEU A 83 -0.67 2.95 -17.58
CA LEU A 83 -0.10 2.57 -18.89
C LEU A 83 0.84 3.62 -19.49
N GLY A 84 0.66 4.89 -19.09
CA GLY A 84 1.28 6.04 -19.74
C GLY A 84 0.48 6.57 -20.95
N GLU A 85 0.71 7.84 -21.30
CA GLU A 85 -0.08 8.55 -22.32
C GLU A 85 -0.10 7.84 -23.69
N GLN A 86 1.01 7.21 -24.07
CA GLN A 86 1.14 6.53 -25.36
C GLN A 86 0.22 5.32 -25.47
N LEU A 87 0.29 4.41 -24.50
CA LEU A 87 -0.53 3.19 -24.52
C LEU A 87 -1.98 3.46 -24.19
N GLU A 88 -2.26 4.45 -23.32
CA GLU A 88 -3.63 4.84 -23.03
C GLU A 88 -4.34 5.37 -24.27
N ASP A 89 -3.66 6.17 -25.09
CA ASP A 89 -4.19 6.63 -26.38
C ASP A 89 -4.47 5.45 -27.36
N VAL A 90 -3.57 4.47 -27.43
CA VAL A 90 -3.80 3.25 -28.24
C VAL A 90 -5.03 2.47 -27.73
N VAL A 91 -5.16 2.32 -26.43
CA VAL A 91 -6.33 1.67 -25.80
C VAL A 91 -7.61 2.44 -26.12
N ASP A 92 -7.59 3.77 -26.04
CA ASP A 92 -8.76 4.61 -26.30
C ASP A 92 -9.19 4.55 -27.79
N GLN A 93 -8.22 4.46 -28.72
CA GLN A 93 -8.50 4.23 -30.15
C GLN A 93 -9.17 2.87 -30.36
N LEU A 94 -8.63 1.79 -29.75
CA LEU A 94 -9.18 0.44 -29.85
C LEU A 94 -10.59 0.34 -29.26
N CYS A 95 -10.82 0.95 -28.10
CA CYS A 95 -12.14 0.95 -27.46
C CYS A 95 -13.19 1.73 -28.28
N SER A 96 -12.80 2.87 -28.88
CA SER A 96 -13.73 3.75 -29.60
C SER A 96 -14.04 3.30 -31.03
N THR A 97 -13.01 2.93 -31.79
CA THR A 97 -13.14 2.61 -33.22
C THR A 97 -12.93 1.13 -33.55
N GLY A 98 -12.32 0.38 -32.64
CA GLY A 98 -11.90 -1.01 -32.86
C GLY A 98 -10.56 -1.14 -33.58
N LEU A 99 -9.95 -0.04 -34.00
CA LEU A 99 -8.66 0.00 -34.69
C LEU A 99 -7.80 1.13 -34.09
N ALA A 100 -6.55 0.84 -33.80
CA ALA A 100 -5.57 1.85 -33.50
C ALA A 100 -4.77 2.15 -34.78
N THR A 101 -4.70 3.40 -35.18
CA THR A 101 -4.12 3.81 -36.44
C THR A 101 -2.77 4.53 -36.33
N HIS A 102 -2.43 4.92 -35.09
CA HIS A 102 -1.21 5.64 -34.79
C HIS A 102 -0.80 5.47 -33.32
N THR A 103 0.46 5.74 -33.07
CA THR A 103 1.02 5.81 -31.73
C THR A 103 1.48 7.25 -31.47
N LYS A 104 1.09 7.84 -30.36
CA LYS A 104 1.64 9.13 -29.93
C LYS A 104 3.13 8.97 -29.66
N HIS A 105 3.93 9.80 -30.29
CA HIS A 105 5.33 9.97 -29.91
C HIS A 105 5.43 11.09 -28.89
N GLY A 106 6.36 10.96 -27.92
CA GLY A 106 6.57 11.99 -26.91
C GLY A 106 6.85 13.35 -27.54
N ASP A 107 6.24 14.40 -27.00
CA ASP A 107 6.48 15.78 -27.43
C ASP A 107 7.96 16.14 -27.28
N LEU A 108 8.47 16.95 -28.21
CA LEU A 108 9.80 17.51 -28.11
C LEU A 108 9.86 18.51 -26.97
N LEU A 109 10.62 18.20 -25.94
CA LEU A 109 10.94 19.13 -24.86
C LEU A 109 11.93 20.18 -25.42
N ARG A 110 11.40 21.35 -25.79
CA ARG A 110 12.23 22.48 -26.20
C ARG A 110 12.74 23.18 -24.95
N THR A 111 14.03 23.07 -24.71
CA THR A 111 14.67 23.68 -23.55
C THR A 111 14.72 25.20 -23.63
N GLY A 112 14.45 25.79 -24.80
CA GLY A 112 14.58 27.24 -25.04
C GLY A 112 16.04 27.74 -25.03
N VAL A 113 17.01 26.85 -24.88
CA VAL A 113 18.45 27.17 -24.86
C VAL A 113 19.07 26.66 -26.15
N ALA A 114 19.61 27.58 -26.97
CA ALA A 114 20.14 27.27 -28.31
C ALA A 114 21.33 26.27 -28.35
N THR A 115 21.95 26.00 -27.21
CA THR A 115 23.08 25.07 -27.05
C THR A 115 22.70 23.68 -26.59
N LEU A 116 21.46 23.47 -26.20
CA LEU A 116 20.95 22.15 -25.77
C LEU A 116 20.10 21.56 -26.90
N PRO A 117 20.31 20.29 -27.27
CA PRO A 117 19.45 19.62 -28.24
C PRO A 117 18.03 19.50 -27.70
N ASP A 118 17.05 19.49 -28.59
CA ASP A 118 15.68 19.11 -28.26
C ASP A 118 15.66 17.65 -27.83
N PHE A 119 15.03 17.34 -26.68
CA PHE A 119 14.87 15.98 -26.19
C PHE A 119 13.44 15.53 -26.45
N VAL A 120 13.28 14.30 -26.91
CA VAL A 120 11.97 13.65 -26.93
C VAL A 120 11.57 13.42 -25.46
N LYS A 121 10.44 13.96 -25.04
CA LYS A 121 9.87 13.68 -23.72
C LYS A 121 9.62 12.18 -23.62
N ASP A 122 10.11 11.56 -22.57
CA ASP A 122 9.83 10.15 -22.31
C ASP A 122 8.33 9.95 -22.11
N ALA A 123 7.67 9.30 -23.07
CA ALA A 123 6.25 9.02 -23.02
C ALA A 123 5.91 7.85 -22.05
N THR A 124 6.94 7.21 -21.48
CA THR A 124 6.83 6.16 -20.47
C THR A 124 6.97 6.75 -19.06
N ASP A 125 6.29 7.87 -18.77
CA ASP A 125 6.36 8.54 -17.48
C ASP A 125 6.08 7.52 -16.35
N ARG A 126 6.97 7.52 -15.34
CA ARG A 126 6.81 6.67 -14.15
C ARG A 126 5.84 7.34 -13.19
N ASN A 127 4.55 7.08 -13.36
CA ASN A 127 3.59 7.47 -12.32
C ASN A 127 3.89 6.66 -11.04
N ARG A 128 4.49 7.33 -10.07
CA ARG A 128 4.83 6.72 -8.77
C ARG A 128 3.62 6.50 -7.88
N THR A 129 2.46 7.05 -8.26
CA THR A 129 1.22 6.96 -7.48
C THR A 129 0.35 5.76 -7.86
N SER A 130 0.71 5.00 -8.90
CA SER A 130 -0.04 3.81 -9.30
C SER A 130 0.50 2.56 -8.61
N PRO A 131 -0.36 1.72 -8.03
CA PRO A 131 0.04 0.46 -7.42
C PRO A 131 0.46 -0.61 -8.45
N PHE A 132 0.00 -0.52 -9.70
CA PHE A 132 0.36 -1.43 -10.77
C PHE A 132 0.65 -0.63 -12.05
N ALA A 133 1.92 -0.55 -12.45
CA ALA A 133 2.35 0.36 -13.49
C ALA A 133 3.13 -0.35 -14.60
N PHE A 134 2.78 -0.07 -15.86
CA PHE A 134 3.57 -0.44 -17.01
C PHE A 134 4.79 0.49 -17.15
N THR A 135 5.99 -0.07 -17.22
CA THR A 135 7.25 0.71 -17.26
C THR A 135 8.06 0.40 -18.53
N GLY A 136 7.40 0.48 -19.68
CA GLY A 136 8.00 0.37 -21.00
C GLY A 136 8.13 -1.06 -21.54
N ASN A 137 8.47 -2.06 -20.73
CA ASN A 137 8.59 -3.45 -21.16
C ASN A 137 8.30 -4.49 -20.07
N LYS A 138 7.66 -4.06 -18.99
CA LYS A 138 7.28 -4.85 -17.82
C LYS A 138 6.23 -4.13 -17.00
N PHE A 139 5.56 -4.85 -16.11
CA PHE A 139 4.76 -4.26 -15.05
C PHE A 139 5.55 -4.17 -13.74
N GLU A 140 5.23 -3.16 -12.94
CA GLU A 140 5.71 -3.02 -11.57
C GLU A 140 4.51 -3.04 -10.63
N PHE A 141 4.49 -4.00 -9.71
CA PHE A 141 3.52 -4.04 -8.60
C PHE A 141 4.16 -3.47 -7.34
N ARG A 142 3.58 -2.42 -6.77
CA ARG A 142 4.19 -1.55 -5.75
C ARG A 142 3.46 -1.54 -4.41
N MET A 143 2.59 -2.51 -4.19
CA MET A 143 1.75 -2.55 -2.98
C MET A 143 2.38 -3.37 -1.85
N VAL A 144 3.41 -4.16 -2.12
CA VAL A 144 4.06 -5.04 -1.13
C VAL A 144 4.89 -4.20 -0.16
N GLY A 145 4.72 -4.43 1.14
CA GLY A 145 5.54 -3.82 2.18
C GLY A 145 7.00 -4.28 2.13
N SER A 146 7.94 -3.45 2.58
CA SER A 146 9.39 -3.72 2.49
C SER A 146 9.85 -4.93 3.30
N SER A 147 9.10 -5.33 4.31
CA SER A 147 9.37 -6.50 5.17
C SER A 147 8.57 -7.74 4.80
N ASP A 148 7.71 -7.65 3.77
CA ASP A 148 6.83 -8.73 3.39
C ASP A 148 7.48 -9.71 2.40
N SER A 149 6.90 -10.90 2.32
CA SER A 149 7.28 -11.87 1.29
C SER A 149 6.65 -11.50 -0.05
N VAL A 150 7.43 -11.56 -1.12
CA VAL A 150 6.94 -11.42 -2.50
C VAL A 150 6.26 -12.69 -3.02
N SER A 151 6.22 -13.77 -2.24
CA SER A 151 5.68 -15.07 -2.69
C SER A 151 4.19 -15.02 -2.98
N SER A 152 3.37 -14.49 -2.05
CA SER A 152 1.92 -14.39 -2.24
C SER A 152 1.52 -13.56 -3.46
N PRO A 153 2.00 -12.31 -3.62
CA PRO A 153 1.70 -11.54 -4.83
C PRO A 153 2.14 -12.21 -6.11
N ASN A 154 3.31 -12.87 -6.14
CA ASN A 154 3.78 -13.58 -7.33
C ASN A 154 2.91 -14.79 -7.67
N VAL A 155 2.47 -15.57 -6.66
CA VAL A 155 1.54 -16.68 -6.88
C VAL A 155 0.21 -16.17 -7.43
N VAL A 156 -0.35 -15.12 -6.85
CA VAL A 156 -1.61 -14.53 -7.32
C VAL A 156 -1.45 -14.00 -8.74
N LEU A 157 -0.46 -13.13 -9.00
CA LEU A 157 -0.25 -12.54 -10.33
C LEU A 157 -0.08 -13.61 -11.42
N ASN A 158 0.79 -14.60 -11.20
CA ASN A 158 1.00 -15.65 -12.18
C ASN A 158 -0.27 -16.46 -12.43
N THR A 159 -1.06 -16.76 -11.40
CA THR A 159 -2.25 -17.59 -11.55
C THR A 159 -3.39 -16.85 -12.25
N ILE A 160 -3.66 -15.57 -11.90
CA ILE A 160 -4.71 -14.77 -12.55
C ILE A 160 -4.37 -14.46 -14.01
N VAL A 161 -3.10 -14.23 -14.33
CA VAL A 161 -2.66 -14.02 -15.72
C VAL A 161 -2.73 -15.33 -16.52
N ALA A 162 -2.38 -16.47 -15.91
CA ALA A 162 -2.53 -17.78 -16.54
C ALA A 162 -4.01 -18.10 -16.87
N GLU A 163 -4.94 -17.72 -15.99
CA GLU A 163 -6.39 -17.85 -16.27
C GLU A 163 -6.79 -17.03 -17.49
N ALA A 164 -6.43 -15.75 -17.53
CA ALA A 164 -6.78 -14.88 -18.65
C ALA A 164 -6.17 -15.36 -19.97
N PHE A 165 -4.93 -15.86 -19.96
CA PHE A 165 -4.31 -16.44 -21.15
C PHE A 165 -4.99 -17.74 -21.60
N LYS A 166 -5.33 -18.60 -20.64
CA LYS A 166 -6.04 -19.83 -20.95
C LYS A 166 -7.40 -19.55 -21.59
N GLU A 167 -8.18 -18.64 -21.02
CA GLU A 167 -9.48 -18.27 -21.57
C GLU A 167 -9.37 -17.65 -22.97
N ALA A 168 -8.35 -16.81 -23.21
CA ALA A 168 -8.08 -16.24 -24.51
C ALA A 168 -7.68 -17.34 -25.51
N ALA A 169 -6.79 -18.24 -25.14
CA ALA A 169 -6.36 -19.35 -25.98
C ALA A 169 -7.53 -20.28 -26.34
N ASP A 170 -8.35 -20.70 -25.34
CA ASP A 170 -9.50 -21.58 -25.55
C ASP A 170 -10.52 -20.98 -26.53
N GLN A 171 -10.68 -19.66 -26.57
CA GLN A 171 -11.56 -18.97 -27.50
C GLN A 171 -10.94 -18.84 -28.90
N LEU A 172 -9.66 -18.48 -28.99
CA LEU A 172 -8.96 -18.27 -30.26
C LEU A 172 -8.72 -19.58 -31.02
N GLU A 173 -8.49 -20.70 -30.30
CA GLU A 173 -8.36 -22.03 -30.92
C GLU A 173 -9.64 -22.50 -31.62
N GLN A 174 -10.81 -21.96 -31.22
CA GLN A 174 -12.10 -22.31 -31.80
C GLN A 174 -12.55 -21.36 -32.92
N ALA A 175 -11.78 -20.28 -33.18
CA ALA A 175 -12.14 -19.26 -34.14
C ALA A 175 -11.92 -19.75 -35.59
N GLU A 176 -12.92 -19.54 -36.48
CA GLU A 176 -12.80 -19.83 -37.91
C GLU A 176 -11.85 -18.85 -38.62
N ASP A 177 -11.87 -17.57 -38.20
CA ASP A 177 -10.97 -16.50 -38.68
C ASP A 177 -10.18 -15.97 -37.47
N PHE A 178 -8.96 -16.43 -37.33
CA PHE A 178 -8.07 -16.11 -36.23
C PHE A 178 -7.75 -14.61 -36.15
N ASP A 179 -7.45 -13.99 -37.29
CA ASP A 179 -7.05 -12.57 -37.31
C ASP A 179 -8.19 -11.66 -36.86
N THR A 180 -9.40 -11.88 -37.35
CA THR A 180 -10.59 -11.14 -36.91
C THR A 180 -10.88 -11.40 -35.43
N ALA A 181 -10.81 -12.66 -35.00
CA ALA A 181 -11.10 -13.03 -33.61
C ALA A 181 -10.14 -12.39 -32.60
N VAL A 182 -8.84 -12.30 -32.91
CA VAL A 182 -7.85 -11.63 -32.06
C VAL A 182 -8.16 -10.14 -31.91
N HIS A 183 -8.46 -9.44 -32.99
CA HIS A 183 -8.80 -8.01 -32.94
C HIS A 183 -10.08 -7.76 -32.14
N ASP A 184 -11.12 -8.55 -32.36
CA ASP A 184 -12.38 -8.45 -31.62
C ASP A 184 -12.19 -8.75 -30.12
N MET A 185 -11.35 -9.74 -29.79
CA MET A 185 -11.00 -10.08 -28.43
C MET A 185 -10.27 -8.91 -27.73
N ILE A 186 -9.23 -8.37 -28.35
CA ILE A 186 -8.49 -7.22 -27.79
C ILE A 186 -9.44 -6.06 -27.51
N LYS A 187 -10.29 -5.70 -28.50
CA LYS A 187 -11.29 -4.64 -28.32
C LYS A 187 -12.25 -4.91 -27.17
N THR A 188 -12.78 -6.13 -27.10
CA THR A 188 -13.73 -6.54 -26.07
C THR A 188 -13.10 -6.45 -24.69
N LEU A 189 -11.95 -7.09 -24.49
CA LEU A 189 -11.24 -7.11 -23.22
C LEU A 189 -10.87 -5.70 -22.74
N LEU A 190 -10.31 -4.87 -23.63
CA LEU A 190 -9.93 -3.50 -23.28
C LEU A 190 -11.16 -2.64 -22.94
N SER A 191 -12.27 -2.82 -23.66
CA SER A 191 -13.51 -2.05 -23.40
C SER A 191 -14.17 -2.44 -22.08
N GLU A 192 -14.27 -3.74 -21.77
CA GLU A 192 -14.88 -4.25 -20.56
C GLU A 192 -14.07 -3.90 -19.31
N HIS A 193 -12.74 -3.91 -19.41
CA HIS A 193 -11.83 -3.70 -18.28
C HIS A 193 -11.17 -2.30 -18.26
N ARG A 194 -11.64 -1.35 -19.10
CA ARG A 194 -11.13 0.03 -19.15
C ARG A 194 -11.18 0.74 -17.79
N ARG A 195 -12.14 0.35 -16.94
CA ARG A 195 -12.39 0.97 -15.63
C ARG A 195 -11.19 0.97 -14.69
N ILE A 196 -10.29 -0.03 -14.80
CA ILE A 196 -9.12 -0.15 -13.91
C ILE A 196 -7.94 0.72 -14.36
N ILE A 197 -7.93 1.20 -15.61
CA ILE A 197 -6.86 2.03 -16.15
C ILE A 197 -7.01 3.45 -15.62
N PHE A 198 -5.95 3.96 -14.98
CA PHE A 198 -5.91 5.30 -14.43
C PHE A 198 -4.50 5.88 -14.47
N SER A 199 -4.35 7.04 -15.13
CA SER A 199 -3.07 7.74 -15.31
C SER A 199 -2.93 9.02 -14.49
N GLY A 200 -3.91 9.30 -13.63
CA GLY A 200 -3.93 10.49 -12.77
C GLY A 200 -3.16 10.33 -11.46
N ASN A 201 -3.34 11.29 -10.55
CA ASN A 201 -2.75 11.26 -9.22
C ASN A 201 -3.50 10.29 -8.29
N GLY A 202 -2.90 9.13 -8.01
CA GLY A 202 -3.48 8.10 -7.13
C GLY A 202 -3.58 8.50 -5.65
N TYR A 203 -2.91 9.58 -5.21
CA TYR A 203 -3.02 10.07 -3.82
C TYR A 203 -4.22 10.99 -3.58
N SER A 204 -4.89 11.43 -4.63
CA SER A 204 -5.96 12.41 -4.50
C SER A 204 -7.27 11.80 -3.99
N GLN A 205 -8.04 12.58 -3.25
CA GLN A 205 -9.37 12.17 -2.78
C GLN A 205 -10.34 11.98 -3.96
N GLU A 206 -10.19 12.79 -5.01
CA GLU A 206 -10.96 12.68 -6.25
C GLU A 206 -10.80 11.31 -6.91
N TRP A 207 -9.58 10.71 -6.79
CA TRP A 207 -9.37 9.34 -7.26
C TRP A 207 -10.18 8.32 -6.48
N VAL A 208 -10.24 8.43 -5.15
CA VAL A 208 -11.03 7.51 -4.31
C VAL A 208 -12.50 7.53 -4.72
N GLU A 209 -13.05 8.73 -4.93
CA GLU A 209 -14.45 8.94 -5.37
C GLU A 209 -14.69 8.42 -6.79
N GLU A 210 -13.73 8.63 -7.68
CA GLU A 210 -13.78 8.11 -9.06
C GLU A 210 -13.71 6.58 -9.09
N ALA A 211 -12.82 5.98 -8.30
CA ALA A 211 -12.68 4.53 -8.19
C ALA A 211 -13.98 3.87 -7.68
N GLU A 212 -14.63 4.48 -6.70
CA GLU A 212 -15.94 4.04 -6.22
C GLU A 212 -17.00 4.10 -7.33
N ARG A 213 -17.07 5.21 -8.10
CA ARG A 213 -17.98 5.34 -9.26
C ARG A 213 -17.70 4.27 -10.33
N ARG A 214 -16.45 3.88 -10.52
CA ARG A 214 -16.04 2.82 -11.45
C ARG A 214 -16.30 1.41 -10.89
N GLY A 215 -16.70 1.28 -9.62
CA GLY A 215 -16.93 0.00 -8.95
C GLY A 215 -15.64 -0.78 -8.66
N LEU A 216 -14.52 -0.08 -8.47
CA LEU A 216 -13.25 -0.69 -8.07
C LEU A 216 -13.25 -0.94 -6.55
N PRO A 217 -12.78 -2.11 -6.09
CA PRO A 217 -12.70 -2.40 -4.65
C PRO A 217 -11.70 -1.48 -3.95
N ASN A 218 -12.09 -0.98 -2.78
CA ASN A 218 -11.22 -0.22 -1.87
C ASN A 218 -11.19 -0.93 -0.51
N LEU A 219 -10.33 -1.94 -0.40
CA LEU A 219 -10.15 -2.76 0.81
C LEU A 219 -9.05 -2.12 1.66
N LYS A 220 -9.44 -1.11 2.46
CA LYS A 220 -8.51 -0.25 3.21
C LYS A 220 -7.66 -1.03 4.21
N ILE A 221 -8.30 -1.90 4.99
CA ILE A 221 -7.60 -2.74 5.96
C ILE A 221 -7.37 -4.15 5.40
N GLY A 222 -6.24 -4.74 5.78
CA GLY A 222 -5.83 -6.05 5.26
C GLY A 222 -6.88 -7.13 5.51
N ILE A 223 -7.44 -7.17 6.72
CA ILE A 223 -8.44 -8.20 7.10
C ILE A 223 -9.74 -8.14 6.29
N ASP A 224 -10.09 -7.00 5.68
CA ASP A 224 -11.25 -6.91 4.79
C ASP A 224 -11.04 -7.69 3.48
N SER A 225 -9.78 -7.91 3.09
CA SER A 225 -9.44 -8.60 1.86
C SER A 225 -9.29 -10.12 2.02
N VAL A 226 -9.09 -10.61 3.25
CA VAL A 226 -8.80 -12.05 3.52
C VAL A 226 -9.92 -12.98 3.00
N ASP A 227 -11.18 -12.58 3.09
CA ASP A 227 -12.29 -13.36 2.54
C ASP A 227 -12.18 -13.58 1.02
N SER A 228 -11.39 -12.77 0.30
CA SER A 228 -11.17 -12.95 -1.14
C SER A 228 -10.54 -14.31 -1.47
N LEU A 229 -9.73 -14.88 -0.55
CA LEU A 229 -9.13 -16.21 -0.70
C LEU A 229 -10.14 -17.34 -0.77
N ILE A 230 -11.26 -17.22 -0.06
CA ILE A 230 -12.26 -18.28 0.12
C ILE A 230 -13.54 -18.05 -0.69
N THR A 231 -13.51 -17.10 -1.63
CA THR A 231 -14.60 -16.94 -2.61
C THR A 231 -14.64 -18.12 -3.58
N ASP A 232 -15.81 -18.46 -4.09
CA ASP A 232 -15.95 -19.48 -5.14
C ASP A 232 -15.09 -19.15 -6.38
N LYS A 233 -14.89 -17.87 -6.66
CA LYS A 233 -14.02 -17.37 -7.75
C LYS A 233 -12.57 -17.78 -7.50
N ALA A 234 -12.03 -17.46 -6.33
CA ALA A 234 -10.65 -17.77 -5.97
C ALA A 234 -10.40 -19.30 -5.86
N ILE A 235 -11.34 -20.02 -5.24
CA ILE A 235 -11.23 -21.48 -5.13
C ILE A 235 -11.15 -22.12 -6.52
N ARG A 236 -12.07 -21.78 -7.44
CA ARG A 236 -12.03 -22.30 -8.81
C ARG A 236 -10.74 -21.94 -9.54
N LEU A 237 -10.28 -20.70 -9.39
CA LEU A 237 -9.02 -20.23 -9.98
C LEU A 237 -7.87 -21.14 -9.54
N PHE A 238 -7.61 -21.23 -8.26
CA PHE A 238 -6.44 -21.95 -7.74
C PHE A 238 -6.52 -23.47 -7.95
N GLU A 239 -7.69 -24.06 -7.81
CA GLU A 239 -7.89 -25.49 -8.08
C GLU A 239 -7.71 -25.85 -9.57
N SER A 240 -8.17 -24.98 -10.49
CA SER A 240 -8.04 -25.23 -11.93
C SER A 240 -6.60 -25.29 -12.43
N PHE A 241 -5.68 -24.58 -11.74
CA PHE A 241 -4.25 -24.58 -12.01
C PHE A 241 -3.44 -25.47 -11.06
N GLY A 242 -4.10 -26.18 -10.14
CA GLY A 242 -3.44 -27.07 -9.17
C GLY A 242 -2.50 -26.33 -8.21
N VAL A 243 -2.75 -25.03 -7.94
CA VAL A 243 -1.93 -24.20 -7.07
C VAL A 243 -2.30 -24.39 -5.61
N TYR A 244 -3.59 -24.28 -5.29
CA TYR A 244 -4.14 -24.51 -3.96
C TYR A 244 -5.47 -25.25 -4.06
N THR A 245 -5.74 -26.10 -3.08
CA THR A 245 -7.06 -26.68 -2.82
C THR A 245 -7.91 -25.74 -1.96
N LYS A 246 -9.23 -25.94 -1.97
CA LYS A 246 -10.14 -25.21 -1.08
C LYS A 246 -9.70 -25.28 0.38
N ALA A 247 -9.33 -26.45 0.88
CA ALA A 247 -8.90 -26.64 2.27
C ALA A 247 -7.63 -25.85 2.62
N GLU A 248 -6.70 -25.73 1.66
CA GLU A 248 -5.49 -24.91 1.84
C GLU A 248 -5.81 -23.43 1.86
N LEU A 249 -6.74 -22.96 1.02
CA LEU A 249 -7.19 -21.56 1.02
C LEU A 249 -7.92 -21.19 2.31
N GLU A 250 -8.81 -22.05 2.80
CA GLU A 250 -9.50 -21.88 4.08
C GLU A 250 -8.48 -21.83 5.25
N SER A 251 -7.49 -22.72 5.23
CA SER A 251 -6.42 -22.70 6.26
C SER A 251 -5.57 -21.43 6.19
N ARG A 252 -5.26 -20.92 4.99
CA ARG A 252 -4.52 -19.68 4.82
C ARG A 252 -5.30 -18.48 5.35
N ALA A 253 -6.58 -18.36 5.03
CA ALA A 253 -7.44 -17.30 5.55
C ALA A 253 -7.48 -17.29 7.09
N GLU A 254 -7.59 -18.46 7.73
CA GLU A 254 -7.54 -18.58 9.18
C GLU A 254 -6.18 -18.14 9.76
N ILE A 255 -5.08 -18.51 9.10
CA ILE A 255 -3.72 -18.11 9.50
C ILE A 255 -3.52 -16.60 9.36
N GLU A 256 -4.07 -15.98 8.33
CA GLU A 256 -3.96 -14.54 8.12
C GLU A 256 -4.71 -13.73 9.18
N TYR A 257 -5.94 -14.12 9.51
CA TYR A 257 -6.67 -13.51 10.62
C TYR A 257 -5.92 -13.66 11.94
N GLU A 258 -5.40 -14.87 12.22
CA GLU A 258 -4.63 -15.12 13.44
C GLU A 258 -3.33 -14.29 13.48
N SER A 259 -2.62 -14.20 12.35
CA SER A 259 -1.37 -13.45 12.21
C SER A 259 -1.58 -11.95 12.42
N TYR A 260 -2.65 -11.39 11.84
CA TYR A 260 -3.06 -10.01 12.05
C TYR A 260 -3.26 -9.71 13.54
N ALA A 261 -4.10 -10.50 14.21
CA ALA A 261 -4.38 -10.34 15.62
C ALA A 261 -3.11 -10.46 16.49
N LYS A 262 -2.22 -11.42 16.18
CA LYS A 262 -0.95 -11.60 16.89
C LYS A 262 0.00 -10.41 16.71
N THR A 263 0.11 -9.87 15.50
CA THR A 263 0.97 -8.72 15.20
C THR A 263 0.52 -7.50 15.98
N ILE A 264 -0.77 -7.13 15.89
CA ILE A 264 -1.31 -5.98 16.64
C ILE A 264 -1.17 -6.19 18.16
N ASN A 265 -1.36 -7.42 18.66
CA ASN A 265 -1.16 -7.73 20.08
C ASN A 265 0.29 -7.51 20.52
N ILE A 266 1.28 -7.87 19.68
CA ILE A 266 2.70 -7.66 20.00
C ILE A 266 3.01 -6.16 20.02
N GLU A 267 2.56 -5.42 19.02
CA GLU A 267 2.74 -3.97 18.91
C GLU A 267 2.12 -3.25 20.11
N ALA A 268 0.87 -3.57 20.44
CA ALA A 268 0.18 -2.98 21.59
C ALA A 268 0.88 -3.27 22.92
N LYS A 269 1.35 -4.50 23.14
CA LYS A 269 2.12 -4.84 24.35
C LYS A 269 3.48 -4.12 24.40
N THR A 270 4.12 -3.93 23.26
CA THR A 270 5.36 -3.16 23.17
C THR A 270 5.10 -1.68 23.53
N MET A 271 4.00 -1.10 23.02
CA MET A 271 3.61 0.27 23.40
C MET A 271 3.32 0.39 24.91
N ILE A 272 2.65 -0.59 25.51
CA ILE A 272 2.40 -0.62 26.97
C ILE A 272 3.73 -0.64 27.74
N ASP A 273 4.68 -1.46 27.30
CA ASP A 273 5.99 -1.58 27.94
C ASP A 273 6.79 -0.26 27.83
N MET A 274 6.85 0.31 26.64
CA MET A 274 7.54 1.59 26.38
C MET A 274 6.88 2.73 27.18
N ALA A 275 5.57 2.85 27.13
CA ALA A 275 4.84 3.89 27.85
C ALA A 275 5.05 3.76 29.36
N GLY A 276 4.87 2.55 29.91
CA GLY A 276 4.92 2.31 31.34
C GLY A 276 6.32 2.37 31.94
N LYS A 277 7.33 1.88 31.22
CA LYS A 277 8.70 1.74 31.77
C LYS A 277 9.69 2.81 31.31
N GLN A 278 9.39 3.50 30.21
CA GLN A 278 10.33 4.48 29.63
C GLN A 278 9.73 5.87 29.65
N ILE A 279 8.60 6.13 28.96
CA ILE A 279 8.06 7.47 28.76
C ILE A 279 7.51 8.05 30.07
N ILE A 280 6.59 7.36 30.75
CA ILE A 280 6.02 7.85 32.01
C ILE A 280 7.10 8.19 33.05
N PRO A 281 8.10 7.33 33.31
CA PRO A 281 9.18 7.67 34.24
C PRO A 281 10.02 8.87 33.79
N ALA A 282 10.24 9.06 32.49
CA ALA A 282 10.95 10.22 31.96
C ALA A 282 10.18 11.52 32.19
N VAL A 283 8.88 11.51 31.90
CA VAL A 283 7.99 12.66 32.15
C VAL A 283 7.90 13.01 33.63
N ILE A 284 7.82 12.00 34.53
CA ILE A 284 7.87 12.24 35.99
C ILE A 284 9.17 12.94 36.39
N ARG A 285 10.32 12.52 35.86
CA ARG A 285 11.58 13.22 36.12
C ARG A 285 11.56 14.66 35.62
N TYR A 286 11.03 14.89 34.42
CA TYR A 286 10.91 16.24 33.86
C TYR A 286 9.99 17.15 34.68
N THR A 287 8.80 16.67 35.08
CA THR A 287 7.88 17.44 35.94
C THR A 287 8.50 17.74 37.30
N THR A 288 9.31 16.82 37.85
CA THR A 288 10.06 17.05 39.08
C THR A 288 11.07 18.18 38.93
N ASN A 289 11.83 18.20 37.81
CA ASN A 289 12.78 19.27 37.51
C ASN A 289 12.09 20.62 37.33
N LEU A 290 10.95 20.66 36.64
CA LEU A 290 10.13 21.88 36.49
C LEU A 290 9.62 22.40 37.84
N ALA A 291 9.10 21.54 38.67
CA ALA A 291 8.58 21.89 40.03
C ALA A 291 9.69 22.42 40.95
N ALA A 292 10.86 21.76 40.90
CA ALA A 292 12.04 22.22 41.64
C ALA A 292 12.54 23.59 41.16
N SER A 293 12.62 23.79 39.84
CA SER A 293 12.99 25.05 39.23
C SER A 293 12.04 26.19 39.61
N LEU A 294 10.70 25.92 39.48
CA LEU A 294 9.67 26.88 39.86
C LEU A 294 9.80 27.32 41.33
N GLY A 295 9.92 26.34 42.24
CA GLY A 295 10.08 26.62 43.67
C GLY A 295 11.36 27.38 44.01
N ALA A 296 12.50 27.02 43.40
CA ALA A 296 13.79 27.67 43.60
C ALA A 296 13.78 29.12 43.10
N VAL A 297 13.26 29.40 41.90
CA VAL A 297 13.20 30.75 41.35
C VAL A 297 12.28 31.64 42.16
N GLN A 298 11.08 31.18 42.51
CA GLN A 298 10.13 31.94 43.33
C GLN A 298 10.67 32.25 44.76
N SER A 299 11.45 31.30 45.32
CA SER A 299 12.05 31.50 46.64
C SER A 299 13.24 32.51 46.57
N ALA A 300 14.02 32.48 45.50
CA ALA A 300 15.19 33.34 45.34
C ALA A 300 14.83 34.77 44.87
N CYS A 301 13.81 34.93 44.06
CA CYS A 301 13.34 36.17 43.49
C CYS A 301 11.82 36.14 43.31
N PRO A 302 11.03 36.56 44.31
CA PRO A 302 9.58 36.52 44.28
C PRO A 302 8.94 37.32 43.13
N GLU A 303 9.63 38.31 42.59
CA GLU A 303 9.16 39.16 41.49
C GLU A 303 9.48 38.57 40.12
N ALA A 304 10.23 37.44 40.06
CA ALA A 304 10.57 36.83 38.79
C ALA A 304 9.30 36.23 38.13
N ASP A 305 9.18 36.46 36.84
CA ASP A 305 8.13 35.84 36.05
C ASP A 305 8.43 34.35 35.83
N CYS A 306 7.61 33.48 36.47
CA CYS A 306 7.71 32.04 36.37
C CYS A 306 6.53 31.43 35.58
N SER A 307 5.87 32.24 34.74
CA SER A 307 4.71 31.80 33.96
C SER A 307 5.03 30.57 33.06
N THR A 308 6.19 30.62 32.40
CA THR A 308 6.62 29.51 31.52
C THR A 308 6.81 28.18 32.27
N GLN A 309 7.54 28.20 33.42
CA GLN A 309 7.72 26.97 34.21
C GLN A 309 6.42 26.43 34.72
N LYS A 310 5.50 27.31 35.15
CA LYS A 310 4.19 26.93 35.63
C LYS A 310 3.29 26.35 34.53
N GLU A 311 3.29 26.95 33.35
CA GLU A 311 2.54 26.50 32.20
C GLU A 311 3.02 25.13 31.74
N LEU A 312 4.33 24.94 31.55
CA LEU A 312 4.92 23.64 31.20
C LEU A 312 4.64 22.57 32.26
N LEU A 313 4.71 22.90 33.55
CA LEU A 313 4.41 21.95 34.62
C LEU A 313 2.95 21.50 34.60
N LEU A 314 2.01 22.40 34.36
CA LEU A 314 0.60 22.07 34.24
C LEU A 314 0.34 21.20 33.00
N GLU A 315 0.80 21.63 31.81
CA GLU A 315 0.60 20.91 30.56
C GLU A 315 1.19 19.49 30.64
N THR A 316 2.43 19.34 31.13
CA THR A 316 3.03 18.00 31.26
C THR A 316 2.34 17.11 32.27
N SER A 317 1.79 17.68 33.35
CA SER A 317 1.04 16.94 34.37
C SER A 317 -0.30 16.45 33.81
N ASP A 318 -1.01 17.26 33.04
CA ASP A 318 -2.27 16.88 32.41
C ASP A 318 -2.05 15.79 31.35
N LEU A 319 -1.05 15.95 30.46
CA LEU A 319 -0.68 14.96 29.46
C LEU A 319 -0.24 13.63 30.09
N LEU A 320 0.45 13.67 31.26
CA LEU A 320 0.83 12.47 32.01
C LEU A 320 -0.40 11.72 32.55
N ALA A 321 -1.41 12.45 33.00
CA ALA A 321 -2.67 11.87 33.46
C ALA A 321 -3.47 11.23 32.30
N ASP A 322 -3.52 11.93 31.16
CA ASP A 322 -4.14 11.41 29.93
C ASP A 322 -3.43 10.14 29.44
N MET A 323 -2.10 10.17 29.43
CA MET A 323 -1.30 9.01 29.05
C MET A 323 -1.55 7.80 29.96
N LYS A 324 -1.66 8.02 31.28
CA LYS A 324 -1.97 6.95 32.24
C LYS A 324 -3.37 6.36 32.03
N THR A 325 -4.33 7.19 31.68
CA THR A 325 -5.70 6.80 31.38
C THR A 325 -5.75 5.98 30.08
N ALA A 326 -5.08 6.46 29.04
CA ALA A 326 -5.00 5.77 27.76
C ALA A 326 -4.26 4.42 27.86
N LEU A 327 -3.21 4.35 28.68
CA LEU A 327 -2.48 3.09 28.95
C LEU A 327 -3.38 2.04 29.60
N ALA A 328 -4.23 2.45 30.54
CA ALA A 328 -5.20 1.55 31.16
C ALA A 328 -6.27 1.09 30.16
N ALA A 329 -6.75 2.00 29.30
CA ALA A 329 -7.71 1.68 28.25
C ALA A 329 -7.15 0.70 27.22
N LEU A 330 -5.89 0.86 26.80
CA LEU A 330 -5.22 -0.07 25.89
C LEU A 330 -5.07 -1.47 26.52
N THR A 331 -4.74 -1.54 27.80
CA THR A 331 -4.63 -2.81 28.53
C THR A 331 -5.98 -3.54 28.57
N ASP A 332 -7.08 -2.82 28.82
CA ASP A 332 -8.43 -3.36 28.82
C ASP A 332 -8.88 -3.80 27.42
N ALA A 333 -8.57 -3.01 26.38
CA ALA A 333 -8.89 -3.33 24.99
C ALA A 333 -8.23 -4.65 24.55
N ILE A 334 -6.96 -4.87 24.88
CA ILE A 334 -6.25 -6.13 24.61
C ILE A 334 -6.95 -7.29 25.32
N GLY A 335 -7.35 -7.12 26.58
CA GLY A 335 -8.07 -8.16 27.32
C GLY A 335 -9.40 -8.55 26.66
N LYS A 336 -10.16 -7.57 26.18
CA LYS A 336 -11.42 -7.78 25.45
C LYS A 336 -11.21 -8.48 24.12
N ALA A 337 -10.27 -8.02 23.30
CA ALA A 337 -9.96 -8.61 22.00
C ALA A 337 -9.44 -10.06 22.13
N ALA A 338 -8.59 -10.32 23.14
CA ALA A 338 -8.05 -11.65 23.39
C ALA A 338 -9.10 -12.68 23.83
N ALA A 339 -10.23 -12.24 24.40
CA ALA A 339 -11.32 -13.11 24.83
C ALA A 339 -12.18 -13.62 23.64
N VAL A 340 -12.07 -13.03 22.47
CA VAL A 340 -12.81 -13.46 21.27
C VAL A 340 -12.21 -14.75 20.73
N VAL A 341 -13.06 -15.77 20.56
CA VAL A 341 -12.63 -17.14 20.18
C VAL A 341 -12.43 -17.30 18.68
N ASN A 342 -13.38 -16.78 17.88
CA ASN A 342 -13.31 -16.88 16.42
C ASN A 342 -12.16 -16.01 15.89
N ASN A 343 -11.31 -16.54 15.00
CA ASN A 343 -10.12 -15.85 14.50
C ASN A 343 -10.46 -14.57 13.72
N LYS A 344 -11.46 -14.63 12.85
CA LYS A 344 -11.91 -13.48 12.07
C LYS A 344 -12.44 -12.36 12.98
N GLU A 345 -13.38 -12.69 13.86
CA GLU A 345 -13.95 -11.73 14.82
C GLU A 345 -12.88 -11.17 15.75
N ARG A 346 -11.91 -11.99 16.14
CA ARG A 346 -10.77 -11.57 16.96
C ARG A 346 -9.88 -10.58 16.21
N ALA A 347 -9.58 -10.83 14.93
CA ALA A 347 -8.81 -9.89 14.11
C ALA A 347 -9.49 -8.52 14.02
N TYR A 348 -10.81 -8.48 13.79
CA TYR A 348 -11.59 -7.25 13.83
C TYR A 348 -11.60 -6.59 15.21
N ALA A 349 -11.72 -7.37 16.30
CA ALA A 349 -11.64 -6.82 17.65
C ALA A 349 -10.26 -6.18 17.93
N TYR A 350 -9.18 -6.77 17.45
CA TYR A 350 -7.84 -6.15 17.53
C TYR A 350 -7.76 -4.88 16.67
N HIS A 351 -8.30 -4.87 15.46
CA HIS A 351 -8.37 -3.68 14.63
C HIS A 351 -9.21 -2.57 15.31
N ASP A 352 -10.45 -2.85 15.66
CA ASP A 352 -11.39 -1.80 16.06
C ASP A 352 -11.11 -1.27 17.46
N LEU A 353 -10.78 -2.16 18.42
CA LEU A 353 -10.60 -1.78 19.82
C LEU A 353 -9.14 -1.44 20.13
N VAL A 354 -8.21 -2.32 19.70
CA VAL A 354 -6.83 -2.20 20.16
C VAL A 354 -6.09 -1.13 19.39
N THR A 355 -6.20 -1.06 18.03
CA THR A 355 -5.51 -0.01 17.27
C THR A 355 -6.04 1.38 17.63
N THR A 356 -7.35 1.54 17.84
CA THR A 356 -7.92 2.81 18.34
C THR A 356 -7.36 3.20 19.71
N ALA A 357 -7.20 2.24 20.61
CA ALA A 357 -6.61 2.51 21.92
C ALA A 357 -5.10 2.82 21.82
N MET A 358 -4.37 2.19 20.88
CA MET A 358 -2.96 2.50 20.59
C MET A 358 -2.80 3.95 20.10
N GLU A 359 -3.66 4.40 19.19
CA GLU A 359 -3.66 5.79 18.73
C GLU A 359 -3.95 6.79 19.85
N ASN A 360 -4.90 6.46 20.73
CA ASN A 360 -5.23 7.30 21.88
C ASN A 360 -4.07 7.39 22.89
N LEU A 361 -3.28 6.32 23.06
CA LEU A 361 -2.08 6.34 23.90
C LEU A 361 -0.95 7.15 23.22
N ARG A 362 -0.84 7.08 21.92
CA ARG A 362 0.20 7.80 21.18
C ARG A 362 0.03 9.31 21.22
N ARG A 363 -1.19 9.83 21.13
CA ARG A 363 -1.44 11.29 21.10
C ARG A 363 -0.80 12.07 22.25
N PRO A 364 -1.02 11.73 23.53
CA PRO A 364 -0.34 12.41 24.63
C PRO A 364 1.18 12.16 24.63
N ALA A 365 1.66 10.98 24.19
CA ALA A 365 3.08 10.70 24.08
C ALA A 365 3.77 11.57 23.02
N ASP A 366 3.20 11.69 21.82
CA ASP A 366 3.71 12.56 20.75
C ASP A 366 3.75 14.03 21.19
N ARG A 367 2.76 14.48 21.98
CA ARG A 367 2.77 15.84 22.53
C ARG A 367 3.85 16.03 23.58
N LEU A 368 4.05 15.05 24.46
CA LEU A 368 5.09 15.06 25.48
C LEU A 368 6.50 15.05 24.87
N GLU A 369 6.70 14.35 23.78
CA GLU A 369 7.97 14.34 23.05
C GLU A 369 8.41 15.76 22.62
N MET A 370 7.46 16.62 22.25
CA MET A 370 7.73 18.00 21.85
C MET A 370 8.06 18.94 23.01
N ILE A 371 7.80 18.52 24.26
CA ILE A 371 7.91 19.38 25.46
C ILE A 371 9.03 18.91 26.38
N VAL A 372 9.22 17.60 26.53
CA VAL A 372 10.17 17.01 27.46
C VAL A 372 11.60 17.24 26.99
N ASP A 373 12.50 17.52 27.93
CA ASP A 373 13.92 17.69 27.68
C ASP A 373 14.49 16.49 26.90
N LYS A 374 15.22 16.77 25.82
CA LYS A 374 15.83 15.76 24.96
C LYS A 374 16.70 14.77 25.75
N GLU A 375 17.41 15.22 26.78
CA GLU A 375 18.28 14.35 27.59
C GLU A 375 17.47 13.38 28.47
N LEU A 376 16.21 13.72 28.74
CA LEU A 376 15.30 12.86 29.53
C LEU A 376 14.40 11.99 28.64
N TRP A 377 14.17 12.40 27.39
CA TRP A 377 13.31 11.67 26.48
C TRP A 377 13.94 10.34 26.08
N PRO A 378 13.25 9.18 26.26
CA PRO A 378 13.88 7.87 26.15
C PRO A 378 14.00 7.34 24.71
N LEU A 379 13.43 8.03 23.72
CA LEU A 379 13.43 7.60 22.33
C LEU A 379 14.39 8.47 21.52
N PRO A 380 15.07 7.88 20.49
CA PRO A 380 15.97 8.64 19.62
C PRO A 380 15.18 9.62 18.76
N SER A 381 15.73 10.84 18.61
CA SER A 381 15.23 11.82 17.64
C SER A 381 15.72 11.47 16.22
N TYR A 382 15.12 12.11 15.19
CA TYR A 382 15.64 12.01 13.82
C TYR A 382 17.10 12.43 13.70
N GLY A 383 17.53 13.44 14.49
CA GLY A 383 18.93 13.85 14.54
C GLY A 383 19.85 12.73 15.03
N ASP A 384 19.41 11.99 16.05
CA ASP A 384 20.18 10.86 16.58
C ASP A 384 20.27 9.73 15.55
N LEU A 385 19.15 9.41 14.86
CA LEU A 385 19.09 8.33 13.86
C LEU A 385 19.88 8.63 12.57
N ILE A 386 20.01 9.91 12.19
CA ILE A 386 20.67 10.31 10.94
C ILE A 386 22.18 10.53 11.16
N PHE A 387 22.58 11.02 12.31
CA PHE A 387 23.96 11.47 12.57
C PHE A 387 24.77 10.59 13.55
N GLU A 388 24.13 9.62 14.22
CA GLU A 388 24.87 8.59 14.94
C GLU A 388 25.35 7.51 13.95
N VAL A 389 26.64 7.54 13.64
CA VAL A 389 27.37 6.56 12.84
C VAL A 389 28.10 5.59 13.74
#